data_87b1ec494ea5ed9892b65706c10a3ec3
#
_entry.id   87b1ec494ea5ed9892b65706c10a3ec3
#
_cell.length_a   1.000
_cell.length_b   1.000
_cell.length_c   1.000
_cell.angle_alpha   90.00
_cell.angle_beta   90.00
_cell.angle_gamma   90.00
#
_symmetry.space_group_name_H-M   'P 1'
#
loop_
_entity.id
_entity.type
_entity.pdbx_description
1 polymer ?
#
loop_
_entity_poly.entity_id
_entity_poly.type
_entity_poly.pdbx_seq_one_letter_code
_entity_poly.pdbx_strand_id
1 'polypeptide(L)'
;QFPDFRGEQFALGANIPELLAWIAAHQDKRVVVLASGDPLFYGIGTRMVAHFGVAQVRIIPGISAVQYLCAQSGIDMNDMWLTSSHGRSVCFDTLAQHNKVAMVTDGQCGPRDIAAQLVARGKGDRWMVIGENLAMENERIHWLRVSEVHAEYEMNAVVILDER
;
A
#
# COMPACT_ATOMS: atom_id res chain seq x y z
N GLN A 1 17.57 5.39 -11.54
CA GLN A 1 17.07 5.67 -10.19
C GLN A 1 18.20 5.96 -9.21
N PHE A 2 19.37 5.33 -9.38
CA PHE A 2 20.59 5.61 -8.63
C PHE A 2 21.77 5.71 -9.63
N PRO A 3 21.89 6.81 -10.36
CA PRO A 3 22.85 6.94 -11.46
C PRO A 3 24.32 6.85 -10.99
N ASP A 4 24.59 7.21 -9.74
CA ASP A 4 25.93 7.18 -9.16
C ASP A 4 26.30 5.82 -8.53
N PHE A 5 25.36 4.87 -8.47
CA PHE A 5 25.63 3.55 -7.95
C PHE A 5 26.42 2.72 -8.99
N ARG A 6 27.64 2.31 -8.64
CA ARG A 6 28.56 1.58 -9.54
C ARG A 6 28.41 0.06 -9.51
N GLY A 7 27.53 -0.47 -8.65
CA GLY A 7 27.24 -1.90 -8.57
C GLY A 7 26.26 -2.35 -9.66
N GLU A 8 26.12 -3.65 -9.79
CA GLU A 8 25.12 -4.24 -10.66
C GLU A 8 23.71 -3.87 -10.18
N GLN A 9 22.82 -3.49 -11.10
CA GLN A 9 21.46 -3.08 -10.81
C GLN A 9 20.48 -3.98 -11.56
N PHE A 10 19.49 -4.49 -10.83
CA PHE A 10 18.37 -5.22 -11.40
C PHE A 10 17.10 -4.36 -11.24
N ALA A 11 16.46 -4.01 -12.35
CA ALA A 11 15.22 -3.23 -12.31
C ALA A 11 14.06 -4.13 -11.84
N LEU A 12 13.49 -3.79 -10.68
CA LEU A 12 12.33 -4.49 -10.15
C LEU A 12 11.10 -4.14 -10.98
N GLY A 13 10.61 -5.11 -11.73
CA GLY A 13 9.35 -5.06 -12.47
C GLY A 13 8.29 -6.00 -11.87
N ALA A 14 7.31 -6.36 -12.69
CA ALA A 14 6.25 -7.29 -12.28
C ALA A 14 6.73 -8.75 -12.16
N ASN A 15 7.93 -9.08 -12.68
CA ASN A 15 8.46 -10.45 -12.71
C ASN A 15 9.22 -10.78 -11.42
N ILE A 16 8.51 -11.10 -10.37
CA ILE A 16 9.09 -11.51 -9.09
C ILE A 16 9.93 -12.80 -9.19
N PRO A 17 9.54 -13.86 -9.94
CA PRO A 17 10.38 -15.04 -10.11
C PRO A 17 11.78 -14.75 -10.66
N GLU A 18 11.91 -13.85 -11.64
CA GLU A 18 13.21 -13.43 -12.17
C GLU A 18 14.07 -12.73 -11.12
N LEU A 19 13.47 -11.84 -10.33
CA LEU A 19 14.17 -11.18 -9.22
C LEU A 19 14.71 -12.20 -8.23
N LEU A 20 13.89 -13.17 -7.81
CA LEU A 20 14.29 -14.21 -6.86
C LEU A 20 15.43 -15.07 -7.41
N ALA A 21 15.35 -15.46 -8.68
CA ALA A 21 16.40 -16.22 -9.35
C ALA A 21 17.69 -15.41 -9.47
N TRP A 22 17.60 -14.13 -9.80
CA TRP A 22 18.76 -13.24 -9.88
C TRP A 22 19.43 -13.07 -8.52
N ILE A 23 18.65 -12.86 -7.44
CA ILE A 23 19.21 -12.78 -6.07
C ILE A 23 19.86 -14.11 -5.68
N ALA A 24 19.23 -15.24 -5.98
CA ALA A 24 19.77 -16.58 -5.69
C ALA A 24 21.13 -16.81 -6.37
N ALA A 25 21.31 -16.29 -7.59
CA ALA A 25 22.56 -16.37 -8.33
C ALA A 25 23.68 -15.44 -7.80
N HIS A 26 23.34 -14.50 -6.89
CA HIS A 26 24.26 -13.49 -6.36
C HIS A 26 24.41 -13.56 -4.83
N GLN A 27 24.18 -14.72 -4.23
CA GLN A 27 24.27 -14.89 -2.76
C GLN A 27 25.71 -14.76 -2.21
N ASP A 28 26.71 -14.81 -3.06
CA ASP A 28 28.11 -14.49 -2.75
C ASP A 28 28.35 -12.99 -2.55
N LYS A 29 27.40 -12.16 -2.92
CA LYS A 29 27.44 -10.69 -2.86
C LYS A 29 26.43 -10.16 -1.82
N ARG A 30 26.65 -8.92 -1.42
CA ARG A 30 25.65 -8.17 -0.63
C ARG A 30 24.62 -7.57 -1.57
N VAL A 31 23.44 -8.18 -1.61
CA VAL A 31 22.30 -7.71 -2.38
C VAL A 31 21.41 -6.81 -1.51
N VAL A 32 20.98 -5.68 -2.05
CA VAL A 32 20.02 -4.76 -1.41
C VAL A 32 18.80 -4.61 -2.32
N VAL A 33 17.63 -4.90 -1.80
CA VAL A 33 16.35 -4.70 -2.49
C VAL A 33 15.71 -3.43 -1.94
N LEU A 34 15.44 -2.46 -2.81
CA LEU A 34 14.77 -1.22 -2.45
C LEU A 34 13.27 -1.38 -2.67
N ALA A 35 12.49 -1.08 -1.65
CA ALA A 35 11.03 -1.08 -1.69
C ALA A 35 10.50 0.30 -1.30
N SER A 36 9.39 0.72 -1.90
CA SER A 36 8.68 1.91 -1.45
C SER A 36 7.84 1.56 -0.21
N GLY A 37 7.77 2.48 0.75
CA GLY A 37 7.05 2.26 1.99
C GLY A 37 7.72 1.25 2.92
N ASP A 38 6.93 0.44 3.62
CA ASP A 38 7.43 -0.65 4.46
C ASP A 38 7.49 -1.96 3.68
N PRO A 39 8.64 -2.68 3.67
CA PRO A 39 8.80 -3.91 2.91
C PRO A 39 7.85 -5.04 3.30
N LEU A 40 7.33 -5.05 4.53
CA LEU A 40 6.43 -6.08 5.03
C LEU A 40 4.95 -5.67 5.00
N PHE A 41 4.65 -4.39 4.72
CA PHE A 41 3.27 -3.94 4.56
C PHE A 41 2.83 -4.08 3.10
N TYR A 42 2.32 -5.26 2.74
CA TYR A 42 1.95 -5.63 1.37
C TYR A 42 3.09 -5.45 0.35
N GLY A 43 4.32 -5.47 0.82
CA GLY A 43 5.52 -5.22 0.06
C GLY A 43 6.29 -6.49 -0.32
N ILE A 44 7.38 -6.27 -1.06
CA ILE A 44 8.26 -7.34 -1.58
C ILE A 44 8.95 -8.13 -0.47
N GLY A 45 9.16 -7.54 0.70
CA GLY A 45 9.83 -8.19 1.84
C GLY A 45 9.20 -9.51 2.26
N THR A 46 7.87 -9.61 2.21
CA THR A 46 7.17 -10.86 2.51
C THR A 46 7.59 -11.99 1.58
N ARG A 47 7.76 -11.71 0.28
CA ARG A 47 8.20 -12.70 -0.71
C ARG A 47 9.67 -13.06 -0.53
N MET A 48 10.51 -12.08 -0.17
CA MET A 48 11.93 -12.31 0.15
C MET A 48 12.07 -13.27 1.34
N VAL A 49 11.38 -12.99 2.44
CA VAL A 49 11.41 -13.83 3.63
C VAL A 49 10.85 -15.24 3.37
N ALA A 50 9.77 -15.35 2.61
CA ALA A 50 9.17 -16.62 2.24
C ALA A 50 10.11 -17.49 1.37
N HIS A 51 10.89 -16.87 0.50
CA HIS A 51 11.77 -17.59 -0.44
C HIS A 51 13.13 -17.93 0.17
N PHE A 52 13.78 -16.98 0.86
CA PHE A 52 15.14 -17.13 1.36
C PHE A 52 15.22 -17.48 2.85
N GLY A 53 14.14 -17.33 3.58
CA GLY A 53 14.07 -17.53 5.03
C GLY A 53 14.51 -16.30 5.82
N VAL A 54 13.97 -16.18 7.04
CA VAL A 54 14.21 -15.03 7.93
C VAL A 54 15.69 -14.86 8.33
N ALA A 55 16.44 -15.95 8.35
CA ALA A 55 17.87 -15.93 8.72
C ALA A 55 18.75 -15.30 7.61
N GLN A 56 18.29 -15.30 6.37
CA GLN A 56 19.02 -14.77 5.21
C GLN A 56 18.60 -13.37 4.80
N VAL A 57 17.45 -12.88 5.31
CA VAL A 57 16.86 -11.61 4.89
C VAL A 57 16.81 -10.64 6.06
N ARG A 58 17.57 -9.58 5.99
CA ARG A 58 17.48 -8.47 6.93
C ARG A 58 16.44 -7.43 6.41
N ILE A 59 15.33 -7.31 7.09
CA ILE A 59 14.33 -6.27 6.80
C ILE A 59 14.71 -5.00 7.53
N ILE A 60 14.71 -3.89 6.80
CA ILE A 60 14.80 -2.54 7.35
C ILE A 60 13.40 -1.93 7.21
N PRO A 61 12.69 -1.64 8.31
CA PRO A 61 11.35 -1.08 8.24
C PRO A 61 11.36 0.32 7.62
N GLY A 62 10.25 0.66 6.97
CA GLY A 62 10.02 1.98 6.40
C GLY A 62 8.65 2.51 6.83
N ILE A 63 8.30 3.70 6.34
CA ILE A 63 6.99 4.30 6.56
C ILE A 63 6.08 3.87 5.40
N SER A 64 5.02 3.13 5.69
CA SER A 64 4.05 2.75 4.66
C SER A 64 3.23 3.96 4.18
N ALA A 65 2.67 3.87 2.98
CA ALA A 65 1.77 4.90 2.45
C ALA A 65 0.59 5.18 3.39
N VAL A 66 0.08 4.14 4.05
CA VAL A 66 -0.99 4.26 5.06
C VAL A 66 -0.53 5.05 6.29
N GLN A 67 0.64 4.72 6.85
CA GLN A 67 1.20 5.47 8.00
C GLN A 67 1.44 6.93 7.64
N TYR A 68 1.99 7.18 6.46
CA TYR A 68 2.21 8.53 5.97
C TYR A 68 0.89 9.30 5.81
N LEU A 69 -0.14 8.71 5.18
CA LEU A 69 -1.45 9.32 5.03
C LEU A 69 -2.08 9.65 6.40
N CYS A 70 -2.02 8.72 7.35
CA CYS A 70 -2.53 8.93 8.70
C CYS A 70 -1.83 10.10 9.39
N ALA A 71 -0.49 10.19 9.27
CA ALA A 71 0.29 11.28 9.85
C ALA A 71 -0.08 12.64 9.24
N GLN A 72 -0.18 12.72 7.89
CA GLN A 72 -0.57 13.95 7.19
C GLN A 72 -2.01 14.39 7.50
N SER A 73 -2.87 13.43 7.83
CA SER A 73 -4.29 13.66 8.09
C SER A 73 -4.64 13.81 9.58
N GLY A 74 -3.66 13.64 10.48
CA GLY A 74 -3.89 13.68 11.92
C GLY A 74 -4.74 12.52 12.45
N ILE A 75 -4.71 11.37 11.79
CA ILE A 75 -5.49 10.18 12.14
C ILE A 75 -4.59 9.22 12.93
N ASP A 76 -4.99 8.84 14.13
CA ASP A 76 -4.31 7.78 14.86
C ASP A 76 -4.60 6.40 14.25
N MET A 77 -3.66 5.48 14.38
CA MET A 77 -3.77 4.12 13.83
C MET A 77 -4.25 3.08 14.84
N ASN A 78 -4.68 3.50 16.04
CA ASN A 78 -5.18 2.58 17.05
C ASN A 78 -6.48 1.92 16.56
N ASP A 79 -6.59 0.61 16.79
CA ASP A 79 -7.75 -0.21 16.40
C ASP A 79 -8.12 -0.13 14.90
N MET A 80 -7.16 0.24 14.07
CA MET A 80 -7.32 0.35 12.63
C MET A 80 -7.19 -1.02 11.96
N TRP A 81 -8.19 -1.41 11.18
CA TRP A 81 -8.08 -2.59 10.33
C TRP A 81 -7.28 -2.27 9.06
N LEU A 82 -6.17 -2.97 8.88
CA LEU A 82 -5.25 -2.80 7.75
C LEU A 82 -5.52 -3.85 6.68
N THR A 83 -5.72 -3.42 5.44
CA THR A 83 -5.98 -4.32 4.30
C THR A 83 -5.39 -3.78 3.00
N SER A 84 -5.65 -4.46 1.90
CA SER A 84 -5.17 -4.09 0.57
C SER A 84 -6.11 -4.62 -0.50
N SER A 85 -6.34 -3.85 -1.56
CA SER A 85 -6.91 -4.34 -2.82
C SER A 85 -5.82 -4.67 -3.84
N HIS A 86 -4.56 -4.32 -3.58
CA HIS A 86 -3.46 -4.52 -4.51
C HIS A 86 -3.21 -6.00 -4.77
N GLY A 87 -3.55 -6.47 -5.97
CA GLY A 87 -3.37 -7.84 -6.41
C GLY A 87 -4.19 -8.89 -5.65
N ARG A 88 -5.29 -8.48 -4.97
CA ARG A 88 -6.17 -9.38 -4.21
C ARG A 88 -7.61 -8.88 -4.18
N SER A 89 -8.53 -9.81 -3.97
CA SER A 89 -9.94 -9.47 -3.73
C SER A 89 -10.16 -8.96 -2.31
N VAL A 90 -11.02 -7.96 -2.17
CA VAL A 90 -11.44 -7.38 -0.88
C VAL A 90 -12.78 -7.96 -0.48
N CYS A 91 -12.90 -8.42 0.77
CA CYS A 91 -14.19 -8.77 1.35
C CYS A 91 -14.84 -7.48 1.89
N PHE A 92 -15.70 -6.87 1.08
CA PHE A 92 -16.36 -5.61 1.45
C PHE A 92 -17.35 -5.74 2.60
N ASP A 93 -17.92 -6.94 2.83
CA ASP A 93 -18.78 -7.17 3.98
C ASP A 93 -17.99 -7.09 5.29
N THR A 94 -16.79 -7.66 5.31
CA THR A 94 -15.88 -7.52 6.46
C THR A 94 -15.39 -6.08 6.59
N LEU A 95 -14.98 -5.43 5.49
CA LEU A 95 -14.51 -4.04 5.51
C LEU A 95 -15.58 -3.09 6.09
N ALA A 96 -16.84 -3.28 5.71
CA ALA A 96 -17.95 -2.45 6.16
C ALA A 96 -18.26 -2.56 7.68
N GLN A 97 -17.77 -3.60 8.35
CA GLN A 97 -17.96 -3.83 9.78
C GLN A 97 -16.95 -3.10 10.66
N HIS A 98 -15.81 -2.69 10.09
CA HIS A 98 -14.77 -1.99 10.84
C HIS A 98 -14.96 -0.48 10.79
N ASN A 99 -14.94 0.17 11.94
CA ASN A 99 -15.16 1.62 12.07
C ASN A 99 -13.98 2.44 11.48
N LYS A 100 -12.78 1.86 11.49
CA LYS A 100 -11.55 2.49 11.00
C LYS A 100 -10.81 1.48 10.13
N VAL A 101 -10.62 1.81 8.86
CA VAL A 101 -9.96 0.95 7.87
C VAL A 101 -8.92 1.75 7.13
N ALA A 102 -7.75 1.17 6.91
CA ALA A 102 -6.79 1.73 5.97
C ALA A 102 -6.32 0.68 4.98
N MET A 103 -6.11 1.09 3.74
CA MET A 103 -5.72 0.18 2.69
C MET A 103 -4.88 0.82 1.60
N VAL A 104 -3.96 0.04 1.05
CA VAL A 104 -3.32 0.34 -0.22
C VAL A 104 -4.17 -0.22 -1.35
N THR A 105 -4.21 0.48 -2.47
CA THR A 105 -5.07 0.20 -3.60
C THR A 105 -4.27 -0.09 -4.87
N ASP A 106 -4.94 -0.47 -5.93
CA ASP A 106 -4.39 -0.56 -7.28
C ASP A 106 -5.40 -0.03 -8.31
N GLY A 107 -5.01 -0.07 -9.59
CA GLY A 107 -5.85 0.40 -10.68
C GLY A 107 -7.08 -0.46 -10.98
N GLN A 108 -7.21 -1.65 -10.36
CA GLN A 108 -8.38 -2.54 -10.56
C GLN A 108 -9.47 -2.30 -9.50
N CYS A 109 -9.07 -1.88 -8.31
CA CYS A 109 -9.99 -1.59 -7.21
C CYS A 109 -9.50 -0.36 -6.46
N GLY A 110 -9.80 0.79 -7.01
CA GLY A 110 -9.46 2.11 -6.47
C GLY A 110 -10.53 2.70 -5.56
N PRO A 111 -10.34 3.95 -5.13
CA PRO A 111 -11.27 4.63 -4.20
C PRO A 111 -12.71 4.66 -4.68
N ARG A 112 -12.96 4.89 -5.98
CA ARG A 112 -14.30 4.91 -6.57
C ARG A 112 -14.99 3.55 -6.44
N ASP A 113 -14.29 2.46 -6.72
CA ASP A 113 -14.87 1.12 -6.66
C ASP A 113 -15.17 0.72 -5.21
N ILE A 114 -14.25 1.05 -4.29
CA ILE A 114 -14.42 0.86 -2.84
C ILE A 114 -15.64 1.65 -2.35
N ALA A 115 -15.76 2.90 -2.76
CA ALA A 115 -16.89 3.77 -2.39
C ALA A 115 -18.22 3.20 -2.89
N ALA A 116 -18.30 2.76 -4.14
CA ALA A 116 -19.50 2.13 -4.69
C ALA A 116 -19.92 0.89 -3.89
N GLN A 117 -18.96 0.04 -3.49
CA GLN A 117 -19.22 -1.13 -2.68
C GLN A 117 -19.71 -0.78 -1.27
N LEU A 118 -19.20 0.29 -0.68
CA LEU A 118 -19.63 0.77 0.63
C LEU A 118 -21.03 1.43 0.58
N VAL A 119 -21.31 2.23 -0.45
CA VAL A 119 -22.63 2.82 -0.68
C VAL A 119 -23.68 1.72 -0.82
N ALA A 120 -23.41 0.68 -1.60
CA ALA A 120 -24.32 -0.47 -1.76
C ALA A 120 -24.61 -1.20 -0.44
N ARG A 121 -23.78 -1.02 0.59
CA ARG A 121 -23.92 -1.57 1.94
C ARG A 121 -24.46 -0.56 2.96
N GLY A 122 -24.97 0.58 2.51
CA GLY A 122 -25.51 1.62 3.37
C GLY A 122 -24.45 2.39 4.18
N LYS A 123 -23.20 2.41 3.72
CA LYS A 123 -22.06 3.07 4.38
C LYS A 123 -21.59 4.35 3.66
N GLY A 124 -22.49 4.98 2.91
CA GLY A 124 -22.20 6.19 2.13
C GLY A 124 -21.85 7.42 2.97
N ASP A 125 -22.31 7.48 4.23
CA ASP A 125 -22.08 8.61 5.14
C ASP A 125 -20.69 8.59 5.82
N ARG A 126 -19.95 7.52 5.67
CA ARG A 126 -18.58 7.43 6.21
C ARG A 126 -17.65 8.43 5.53
N TRP A 127 -16.57 8.78 6.21
CA TRP A 127 -15.49 9.53 5.62
C TRP A 127 -14.51 8.62 4.86
N MET A 128 -14.07 9.08 3.70
CA MET A 128 -12.95 8.49 2.98
C MET A 128 -11.86 9.56 2.80
N VAL A 129 -10.68 9.27 3.33
CA VAL A 129 -9.48 10.07 3.14
C VAL A 129 -8.65 9.40 2.06
N ILE A 130 -8.41 10.10 0.97
CA ILE A 130 -7.66 9.58 -0.18
C ILE A 130 -6.36 10.33 -0.27
N GLY A 131 -5.25 9.63 -0.10
CA GLY A 131 -3.92 10.17 -0.29
C GLY A 131 -3.39 9.78 -1.66
N GLU A 132 -3.26 10.74 -2.54
CA GLU A 132 -2.84 10.59 -3.93
C GLU A 132 -1.39 11.05 -4.08
N ASN A 133 -0.56 10.26 -4.75
CA ASN A 133 0.87 10.51 -4.98
C ASN A 133 1.65 10.90 -3.71
N LEU A 134 1.39 10.18 -2.63
CA LEU A 134 1.95 10.48 -1.30
C LEU A 134 3.47 10.57 -1.32
N ALA A 135 4.00 11.60 -0.66
CA ALA A 135 5.42 11.95 -0.61
C ALA A 135 6.04 12.34 -1.97
N MET A 136 5.23 12.71 -2.97
CA MET A 136 5.66 13.23 -4.27
C MET A 136 5.34 14.73 -4.38
N GLU A 137 5.91 15.42 -5.38
CA GLU A 137 5.67 16.86 -5.59
C GLU A 137 4.20 17.20 -5.88
N ASN A 138 3.46 16.24 -6.48
CA ASN A 138 2.05 16.36 -6.81
C ASN A 138 1.14 15.65 -5.79
N GLU A 139 1.58 15.54 -4.53
CA GLU A 139 0.77 14.99 -3.44
C GLU A 139 -0.54 15.75 -3.26
N ARG A 140 -1.63 15.00 -3.08
CA ARG A 140 -2.95 15.54 -2.74
C ARG A 140 -3.62 14.67 -1.69
N ILE A 141 -4.32 15.29 -0.76
CA ILE A 141 -5.11 14.60 0.24
C ILE A 141 -6.54 15.11 0.17
N HIS A 142 -7.46 14.20 -0.06
CA HIS A 142 -8.88 14.48 -0.22
C HIS A 142 -9.65 13.92 0.98
N TRP A 143 -10.55 14.72 1.52
CA TRP A 143 -11.50 14.30 2.54
C TRP A 143 -12.91 14.39 1.96
N LEU A 144 -13.53 13.26 1.72
CA LEU A 144 -14.84 13.16 1.08
C LEU A 144 -15.75 12.22 1.88
N ARG A 145 -17.05 12.41 1.78
CA ARG A 145 -17.97 11.33 2.13
C ARG A 145 -17.83 10.21 1.11
N VAL A 146 -17.99 8.97 1.55
CA VAL A 146 -17.94 7.80 0.67
C VAL A 146 -18.90 7.96 -0.51
N SER A 147 -20.11 8.51 -0.26
CA SER A 147 -21.11 8.79 -1.30
C SER A 147 -20.70 9.87 -2.32
N GLU A 148 -19.66 10.63 -2.05
CA GLU A 148 -19.17 11.72 -2.93
C GLU A 148 -17.97 11.29 -3.77
N VAL A 149 -17.43 10.08 -3.57
CA VAL A 149 -16.24 9.58 -4.26
C VAL A 149 -16.64 8.99 -5.61
N HIS A 150 -16.48 9.75 -6.67
CA HIS A 150 -16.84 9.36 -8.04
C HIS A 150 -15.66 9.42 -9.03
N ALA A 151 -14.59 10.13 -8.66
CA ALA A 151 -13.44 10.32 -9.53
C ALA A 151 -12.48 9.12 -9.52
N GLU A 152 -11.67 9.05 -10.56
CA GLU A 152 -10.45 8.25 -10.59
C GLU A 152 -9.32 9.02 -9.91
N TYR A 153 -8.41 8.30 -9.28
CA TYR A 153 -7.24 8.85 -8.59
C TYR A 153 -5.98 8.17 -9.10
N GLU A 154 -4.88 8.91 -9.15
CA GLU A 154 -3.58 8.35 -9.45
C GLU A 154 -3.14 7.38 -8.34
N MET A 155 -1.86 7.01 -8.25
CA MET A 155 -1.36 6.11 -7.21
C MET A 155 -1.81 6.57 -5.82
N ASN A 156 -2.54 5.73 -5.09
CA ASN A 156 -3.20 6.17 -3.87
C ASN A 156 -3.22 5.13 -2.74
N ALA A 157 -3.50 5.64 -1.54
CA ALA A 157 -3.92 4.86 -0.38
C ALA A 157 -5.17 5.52 0.22
N VAL A 158 -6.01 4.76 0.90
CA VAL A 158 -7.24 5.27 1.50
C VAL A 158 -7.34 4.95 2.98
N VAL A 159 -7.98 5.85 3.73
CA VAL A 159 -8.45 5.62 5.09
C VAL A 159 -9.95 5.87 5.13
N ILE A 160 -10.71 4.94 5.71
CA ILE A 160 -12.15 5.02 5.82
C ILE A 160 -12.50 5.06 7.31
N LEU A 161 -13.31 6.05 7.70
CA LEU A 161 -13.65 6.36 9.09
C LEU A 161 -15.15 6.53 9.25
N ASP A 162 -15.70 6.09 10.38
CA ASP A 162 -17.09 6.39 10.74
C ASP A 162 -17.22 7.86 11.18
N GLU A 163 -16.21 8.37 11.91
CA GLU A 163 -16.18 9.74 12.45
C GLU A 163 -14.87 10.45 12.01
N ARG A 164 -14.94 11.78 11.91
CA ARG A 164 -13.81 12.66 11.59
C ARG A 164 -13.21 13.26 12.85
#